data_32ef4a5fbf1b026dcdeaab3299fa351d
#
_entry.id   32ef4a5fbf1b026dcdeaab3299fa351d
#
_cell.length_a   1.000
_cell.length_b   1.000
_cell.length_c   1.000
_cell.angle_alpha   90.00
_cell.angle_beta   90.00
_cell.angle_gamma   90.00
#
_symmetry.space_group_name_H-M   'P 1'
#
loop_
_entity.id
_entity.type
_entity.pdbx_description
1 polymer ?
#
loop_
_entity_poly.entity_id
_entity_poly.type
_entity_poly.pdbx_seq_one_letter_code
_entity_poly.pdbx_strand_id
1 'polypeptide(L)'
;AIEKGYDSLKKLGFDLVVTSTEDLDSYVMVEAVAQDNGVRIYPDKVRLTVAMDNGELIGFDANAYYAYHHDRQLNKKLSLAEAKNKLAKNFKIIENRLAVISRIGNQEAFCYEFRGTAFGEEYLIYIDAVDGSEVKISRIVNTPRGKLIQ
;
A
#
# COMPACT_ATOMS: atom_id res chain seq x y z
N ALA A 1 -1.28 -0.80 20.77
CA ALA A 1 -1.97 -1.98 20.21
C ALA A 1 -1.36 -2.38 18.85
N ILE A 2 -1.24 -1.43 17.91
CA ILE A 2 -0.74 -1.67 16.53
C ILE A 2 0.70 -2.17 16.52
N GLU A 3 1.59 -1.56 17.31
CA GLU A 3 3.00 -1.96 17.40
C GLU A 3 3.17 -3.42 17.83
N LYS A 4 2.37 -3.85 18.82
CA LYS A 4 2.41 -5.22 19.35
C LYS A 4 1.94 -6.24 18.30
N GLY A 5 0.91 -5.91 17.54
CA GLY A 5 0.46 -6.71 16.40
C GLY A 5 1.51 -6.82 15.30
N TYR A 6 2.17 -5.71 14.98
CA TYR A 6 3.25 -5.66 13.99
C TYR A 6 4.46 -6.51 14.41
N ASP A 7 4.86 -6.42 15.69
CA ASP A 7 5.95 -7.24 16.23
C ASP A 7 5.64 -8.73 16.18
N SER A 8 4.36 -9.09 16.38
CA SER A 8 3.91 -10.48 16.24
C SER A 8 4.09 -11.00 14.82
N LEU A 9 3.83 -10.17 13.82
CA LEU A 9 4.03 -10.53 12.41
C LEU A 9 5.49 -10.72 12.05
N LYS A 10 6.36 -9.85 12.52
CA LYS A 10 7.80 -10.00 12.34
C LYS A 10 8.30 -11.34 12.87
N LYS A 11 7.79 -11.76 14.03
CA LYS A 11 8.12 -13.05 14.63
C LYS A 11 7.68 -14.24 13.79
N LEU A 12 6.64 -14.07 12.95
CA LEU A 12 6.16 -15.09 12.02
C LEU A 12 6.95 -15.10 10.69
N GLY A 13 7.94 -14.24 10.52
CA GLY A 13 8.81 -14.22 9.34
C GLY A 13 8.30 -13.39 8.18
N PHE A 14 7.26 -12.58 8.38
CA PHE A 14 6.76 -11.68 7.33
C PHE A 14 7.54 -10.37 7.33
N ASP A 15 8.00 -9.93 6.16
CA ASP A 15 8.51 -8.57 5.94
C ASP A 15 7.37 -7.72 5.36
N LEU A 16 6.71 -6.98 6.24
CA LEU A 16 5.48 -6.26 5.94
C LEU A 16 5.60 -4.78 6.29
N VAL A 17 4.84 -3.96 5.57
CA VAL A 17 4.62 -2.56 5.90
C VAL A 17 3.12 -2.31 6.10
N VAL A 18 2.78 -1.60 7.17
CA VAL A 18 1.38 -1.23 7.44
C VAL A 18 0.94 -0.17 6.43
N THR A 19 -0.17 -0.41 5.76
CA THR A 19 -0.73 0.48 4.74
C THR A 19 -1.98 1.20 5.21
N SER A 20 -2.78 0.58 6.08
CA SER A 20 -3.97 1.22 6.63
C SER A 20 -4.36 0.62 7.99
N THR A 21 -5.10 1.42 8.75
CA THR A 21 -5.70 1.00 10.01
C THR A 21 -7.14 1.49 10.05
N GLU A 22 -8.03 0.69 10.65
CA GLU A 22 -9.41 1.05 10.87
C GLU A 22 -9.77 0.80 12.32
N ASP A 23 -10.20 1.85 13.01
CA ASP A 23 -10.64 1.78 14.40
C ASP A 23 -12.11 1.33 14.47
N LEU A 24 -12.36 0.23 15.13
CA LEU A 24 -13.69 -0.37 15.30
C LEU A 24 -14.08 -0.45 16.78
N ASP A 25 -13.74 0.57 17.54
CA ASP A 25 -14.05 0.80 18.95
C ASP A 25 -13.34 -0.17 19.92
N SER A 26 -13.62 -1.47 19.86
CA SER A 26 -13.01 -2.46 20.76
C SER A 26 -11.77 -3.14 20.16
N TYR A 27 -11.56 -3.00 18.85
CA TYR A 27 -10.40 -3.55 18.17
C TYR A 27 -10.01 -2.67 16.97
N VAL A 28 -8.77 -2.83 16.51
CA VAL A 28 -8.26 -2.17 15.32
C VAL A 28 -8.01 -3.22 14.24
N MET A 29 -8.51 -2.97 13.04
CA MET A 29 -8.09 -3.73 11.87
C MET A 29 -6.88 -3.06 11.24
N VAL A 30 -5.83 -3.84 11.02
CA VAL A 30 -4.59 -3.39 10.40
C VAL A 30 -4.40 -4.12 9.09
N GLU A 31 -4.23 -3.36 8.01
CA GLU A 31 -3.84 -3.91 6.73
C GLU A 31 -2.36 -3.65 6.51
N ALA A 32 -1.63 -4.70 6.15
CA ALA A 32 -0.22 -4.63 5.83
C ALA A 32 0.06 -5.39 4.53
N VAL A 33 1.09 -4.98 3.82
CA VAL A 33 1.50 -5.63 2.57
C VAL A 33 2.97 -6.00 2.63
N ALA A 34 3.36 -7.00 1.86
CA ALA A 34 4.76 -7.36 1.73
C ALA A 34 5.57 -6.22 1.13
N GLN A 35 6.85 -6.17 1.46
CA GLN A 35 7.81 -5.29 0.80
C GLN A 35 9.04 -6.08 0.39
N ASP A 36 9.65 -5.67 -0.71
CA ASP A 36 10.87 -6.26 -1.24
C ASP A 36 11.80 -5.12 -1.67
N ASN A 37 12.94 -4.99 -1.02
CA ASN A 37 13.92 -3.92 -1.27
C ASN A 37 13.26 -2.51 -1.31
N GLY A 38 12.34 -2.25 -0.38
CA GLY A 38 11.63 -0.97 -0.29
C GLY A 38 10.45 -0.82 -1.26
N VAL A 39 10.18 -1.82 -2.09
CA VAL A 39 9.02 -1.83 -2.98
C VAL A 39 7.82 -2.43 -2.26
N ARG A 40 6.71 -1.70 -2.18
CA ARG A 40 5.46 -2.21 -1.61
C ARG A 40 4.77 -3.14 -2.60
N ILE A 41 4.36 -4.32 -2.14
CA ILE A 41 3.69 -5.33 -2.96
C ILE A 41 2.23 -5.41 -2.51
N TYR A 42 1.38 -4.58 -3.07
CA TYR A 42 -0.03 -4.49 -2.63
C TYR A 42 -0.85 -5.77 -2.79
N PRO A 43 -0.64 -6.63 -3.80
CA PRO A 43 -1.34 -7.91 -3.86
C PRO A 43 -1.04 -8.85 -2.69
N ASP A 44 0.17 -8.77 -2.13
CA ASP A 44 0.64 -9.62 -1.03
C ASP A 44 0.19 -9.05 0.31
N LYS A 45 -1.09 -9.12 0.57
CA LYS A 45 -1.78 -8.45 1.68
C LYS A 45 -2.02 -9.38 2.85
N VAL A 46 -1.86 -8.83 4.04
CA VAL A 46 -2.20 -9.48 5.31
C VAL A 46 -3.09 -8.55 6.11
N ARG A 47 -4.12 -9.08 6.74
CA ARG A 47 -5.00 -8.35 7.66
C ARG A 47 -4.86 -8.88 9.06
N LEU A 48 -4.82 -7.96 10.00
CA LEU A 48 -4.73 -8.24 11.44
C LEU A 48 -5.88 -7.60 12.14
N THR A 49 -6.37 -8.27 13.17
CA THR A 49 -7.30 -7.68 14.15
C THR A 49 -6.62 -7.67 15.50
N VAL A 50 -6.50 -6.49 16.08
CA VAL A 50 -5.77 -6.26 17.34
C VAL A 50 -6.73 -5.71 18.38
N ALA A 51 -6.78 -6.32 19.56
CA ALA A 51 -7.61 -5.85 20.67
C ALA A 51 -7.10 -4.51 21.20
N MET A 52 -8.00 -3.56 21.42
CA MET A 52 -7.65 -2.21 21.89
C MET A 52 -7.20 -2.17 23.34
N ASP A 53 -7.72 -3.06 24.17
CA ASP A 53 -7.47 -3.07 25.62
C ASP A 53 -6.06 -3.57 25.99
N ASN A 54 -5.58 -4.63 25.36
CA ASN A 54 -4.30 -5.27 25.69
C ASN A 54 -3.31 -5.38 24.52
N GLY A 55 -3.73 -5.02 23.30
CA GLY A 55 -2.90 -5.12 22.09
C GLY A 55 -2.67 -6.55 21.62
N GLU A 56 -3.47 -7.51 22.05
CA GLU A 56 -3.36 -8.88 21.59
C GLU A 56 -3.87 -9.05 20.17
N LEU A 57 -3.17 -9.90 19.41
CA LEU A 57 -3.60 -10.31 18.08
C LEU A 57 -4.76 -11.30 18.24
N ILE A 58 -5.98 -10.88 17.83
CA ILE A 58 -7.20 -11.69 17.93
C ILE A 58 -7.67 -12.21 16.58
N GLY A 59 -7.12 -11.73 15.49
CA GLY A 59 -7.42 -12.20 14.15
C GLY A 59 -6.27 -12.01 13.19
N PHE A 60 -6.12 -12.96 12.27
CA PHE A 60 -5.05 -12.94 11.26
C PHE A 60 -5.57 -13.56 9.96
N ASP A 61 -5.45 -12.82 8.84
CA ASP A 61 -5.82 -13.31 7.52
C ASP A 61 -4.69 -13.02 6.54
N ALA A 62 -4.03 -14.05 6.06
CA ALA A 62 -2.98 -13.99 5.06
C ALA A 62 -3.37 -14.67 3.74
N ASN A 63 -4.65 -14.87 3.48
CA ASN A 63 -5.12 -15.58 2.28
C ASN A 63 -4.63 -14.90 1.00
N ALA A 64 -4.72 -13.58 0.91
CA ALA A 64 -4.24 -12.84 -0.25
C ALA A 64 -2.72 -12.99 -0.42
N TYR A 65 -1.97 -12.90 0.67
CA TYR A 65 -0.53 -13.10 0.65
C TYR A 65 -0.17 -14.46 0.02
N TYR A 66 -0.75 -15.54 0.52
CA TYR A 66 -0.45 -16.88 0.02
C TYR A 66 -0.97 -17.12 -1.41
N ALA A 67 -2.04 -16.44 -1.80
CA ALA A 67 -2.60 -16.57 -3.15
C ALA A 67 -1.73 -15.88 -4.21
N TYR A 68 -1.12 -14.74 -3.88
CA TYR A 68 -0.47 -13.86 -4.86
C TYR A 68 1.04 -13.75 -4.71
N HIS A 69 1.60 -14.11 -3.55
CA HIS A 69 3.04 -13.99 -3.33
C HIS A 69 3.83 -14.91 -4.25
N HIS A 70 4.78 -14.34 -4.98
CA HIS A 70 5.68 -15.04 -5.88
C HIS A 70 6.92 -14.18 -6.13
N ASP A 71 7.95 -14.77 -6.71
CA ASP A 71 9.13 -14.02 -7.14
C ASP A 71 8.78 -13.10 -8.31
N ARG A 72 9.20 -11.84 -8.22
CA ARG A 72 8.91 -10.83 -9.23
C ARG A 72 10.21 -10.21 -9.74
N GLN A 73 10.25 -9.95 -11.05
CA GLN A 73 11.33 -9.18 -11.69
C GLN A 73 10.96 -7.70 -11.67
N LEU A 74 11.51 -6.96 -10.70
CA LEU A 74 11.19 -5.55 -10.48
C LEU A 74 12.26 -4.65 -11.13
N ASN A 75 12.25 -4.58 -12.46
CA ASN A 75 13.20 -3.81 -13.26
C ASN A 75 12.54 -2.55 -13.82
N LYS A 76 12.81 -1.41 -13.19
CA LYS A 76 12.32 -0.11 -13.69
C LYS A 76 13.16 0.36 -14.89
N LYS A 77 12.50 0.98 -15.85
CA LYS A 77 13.15 1.63 -17.00
C LYS A 77 13.12 3.15 -16.91
N LEU A 78 12.13 3.72 -16.21
CA LEU A 78 12.04 5.15 -15.97
C LEU A 78 12.73 5.52 -14.67
N SER A 79 13.42 6.67 -14.67
CA SER A 79 13.86 7.32 -13.43
C SER A 79 12.69 7.97 -12.70
N LEU A 80 12.88 8.29 -11.43
CA LEU A 80 11.90 9.05 -10.65
C LEU A 80 11.56 10.39 -11.31
N ALA A 81 12.56 11.10 -11.83
CA ALA A 81 12.37 12.37 -12.53
C ALA A 81 11.51 12.23 -13.78
N GLU A 82 11.75 11.19 -14.57
CA GLU A 82 10.94 10.89 -15.76
C GLU A 82 9.49 10.55 -15.38
N ALA A 83 9.28 9.77 -14.32
CA ALA A 83 7.94 9.45 -13.82
C ALA A 83 7.21 10.71 -13.30
N LYS A 84 7.90 11.59 -12.59
CA LYS A 84 7.32 12.87 -12.12
C LYS A 84 6.85 13.74 -13.28
N ASN A 85 7.54 13.72 -14.40
CA ASN A 85 7.15 14.49 -15.58
C ASN A 85 5.84 14.02 -16.23
N LYS A 86 5.37 12.83 -15.88
CA LYS A 86 4.09 12.29 -16.34
C LYS A 86 2.90 12.80 -15.54
N LEU A 87 3.14 13.40 -14.38
CA LEU A 87 2.10 13.93 -13.51
C LEU A 87 1.61 15.29 -14.00
N ALA A 88 0.35 15.62 -13.70
CA ALA A 88 -0.21 16.94 -13.96
C ALA A 88 0.55 18.01 -13.16
N LYS A 89 0.75 19.19 -13.76
CA LYS A 89 1.54 20.28 -13.16
C LYS A 89 0.94 20.82 -11.84
N ASN A 90 -0.36 20.72 -11.68
CA ASN A 90 -1.08 21.16 -10.49
C ASN A 90 -1.08 20.11 -9.36
N PHE A 91 -0.50 18.94 -9.57
CA PHE A 91 -0.37 17.92 -8.54
C PHE A 91 0.87 18.19 -7.69
N LYS A 92 0.67 18.36 -6.39
CA LYS A 92 1.75 18.61 -5.42
C LYS A 92 2.10 17.30 -4.72
N ILE A 93 3.29 16.77 -5.00
CA ILE A 93 3.77 15.51 -4.42
C ILE A 93 4.11 15.73 -2.95
N ILE A 94 3.56 14.87 -2.07
CA ILE A 94 3.89 14.80 -0.65
C ILE A 94 4.94 13.73 -0.41
N GLU A 95 4.74 12.54 -1.02
CA GLU A 95 5.71 11.43 -0.94
C GLU A 95 5.61 10.56 -2.18
N ASN A 96 6.63 9.75 -2.39
CA ASN A 96 6.66 8.78 -3.48
C ASN A 96 7.36 7.50 -3.03
N ARG A 97 7.03 6.41 -3.72
CA ARG A 97 7.66 5.10 -3.52
C ARG A 97 7.45 4.23 -4.74
N LEU A 98 8.21 3.14 -4.81
CA LEU A 98 7.94 2.07 -5.77
C LEU A 98 6.92 1.11 -5.19
N ALA A 99 6.04 0.59 -6.05
CA ALA A 99 4.99 -0.33 -5.65
C ALA A 99 4.59 -1.25 -6.80
N VAL A 100 4.15 -2.45 -6.44
CA VAL A 100 3.44 -3.34 -7.36
C VAL A 100 1.95 -3.27 -7.02
N ILE A 101 1.12 -3.06 -8.03
CA ILE A 101 -0.34 -3.01 -7.87
C ILE A 101 -1.00 -4.02 -8.79
N SER A 102 -2.20 -4.48 -8.40
CA SER A 102 -3.02 -5.36 -9.21
C SER A 102 -3.67 -4.59 -10.36
N ARG A 103 -3.75 -5.24 -11.52
CA ARG A 103 -4.50 -4.80 -12.68
C ARG A 103 -5.67 -5.77 -12.94
N ILE A 104 -6.44 -5.49 -13.98
CA ILE A 104 -7.56 -6.35 -14.39
C ILE A 104 -7.04 -7.77 -14.69
N GLY A 105 -7.75 -8.78 -14.19
CA GLY A 105 -7.30 -10.16 -14.21
C GLY A 105 -6.23 -10.40 -13.15
N ASN A 106 -5.36 -11.36 -13.37
CA ASN A 106 -4.24 -11.65 -12.46
C ASN A 106 -2.96 -10.89 -12.86
N GLN A 107 -3.09 -9.79 -13.60
CA GLN A 107 -1.96 -8.97 -14.01
C GLN A 107 -1.56 -8.00 -12.92
N GLU A 108 -0.27 -7.64 -12.92
CA GLU A 108 0.32 -6.68 -12.00
C GLU A 108 1.07 -5.60 -12.79
N ALA A 109 1.20 -4.41 -12.19
CA ALA A 109 2.03 -3.34 -12.72
C ALA A 109 3.05 -2.91 -11.68
N PHE A 110 4.31 -2.72 -12.13
CA PHE A 110 5.37 -2.14 -11.30
C PHE A 110 5.39 -0.63 -11.54
N CYS A 111 5.12 0.14 -10.49
CA CYS A 111 4.83 1.56 -10.60
C CYS A 111 5.64 2.42 -9.64
N TYR A 112 5.76 3.70 -9.97
CA TYR A 112 5.95 4.75 -9.00
C TYR A 112 4.58 5.14 -8.44
N GLU A 113 4.43 5.08 -7.11
CA GLU A 113 3.28 5.57 -6.39
C GLU A 113 3.57 6.99 -5.90
N PHE A 114 2.73 7.94 -6.27
CA PHE A 114 2.83 9.32 -5.81
C PHE A 114 1.61 9.66 -4.96
N ARG A 115 1.86 10.05 -3.71
CA ARG A 115 0.82 10.63 -2.87
C ARG A 115 0.97 12.14 -2.88
N GLY A 116 -0.12 12.83 -3.11
CA GLY A 116 -0.10 14.28 -3.18
C GLY A 116 -1.48 14.90 -3.24
N THR A 117 -1.52 16.20 -3.49
CA THR A 117 -2.75 16.99 -3.48
C THR A 117 -2.96 17.73 -4.79
N ALA A 118 -4.23 17.84 -5.19
CA ALA A 118 -4.69 18.68 -6.28
C ALA A 118 -6.15 19.06 -6.02
N PHE A 119 -6.55 20.27 -6.37
CA PHE A 119 -7.93 20.73 -6.22
C PHE A 119 -8.49 20.57 -4.79
N GLY A 120 -7.64 20.74 -3.77
CA GLY A 120 -8.04 20.61 -2.37
C GLY A 120 -8.27 19.18 -1.90
N GLU A 121 -7.95 18.19 -2.70
CA GLU A 121 -8.11 16.77 -2.37
C GLU A 121 -6.79 16.03 -2.45
N GLU A 122 -6.73 14.88 -1.77
CA GLU A 122 -5.54 14.01 -1.72
C GLU A 122 -5.73 12.79 -2.62
N TYR A 123 -4.67 12.48 -3.39
CA TYR A 123 -4.69 11.38 -4.36
C TYR A 123 -3.46 10.50 -4.24
N LEU A 124 -3.62 9.25 -4.65
CA LEU A 124 -2.56 8.33 -5.02
C LEU A 124 -2.58 8.16 -6.54
N ILE A 125 -1.45 8.45 -7.19
CA ILE A 125 -1.30 8.29 -8.64
C ILE A 125 -0.19 7.28 -8.90
N TYR A 126 -0.48 6.31 -9.76
CA TYR A 126 0.45 5.23 -10.12
C TYR A 126 0.90 5.39 -11.56
N ILE A 127 2.20 5.60 -11.74
CA ILE A 127 2.85 5.71 -13.04
C ILE A 127 3.68 4.45 -13.28
N ASP A 128 3.42 3.75 -14.38
CA ASP A 128 4.16 2.54 -14.74
C ASP A 128 5.66 2.84 -14.84
N ALA A 129 6.47 2.08 -14.10
CA ALA A 129 7.91 2.30 -14.02
C ALA A 129 8.66 1.80 -15.27
N VAL A 130 7.97 1.15 -16.19
CA VAL A 130 8.54 0.61 -17.42
C VAL A 130 8.20 1.50 -18.63
N ASP A 131 6.91 1.84 -18.82
CA ASP A 131 6.45 2.58 -20.01
C ASP A 131 5.99 4.02 -19.71
N GLY A 132 5.85 4.40 -18.44
CA GLY A 132 5.43 5.75 -18.04
C GLY A 132 3.94 6.01 -18.17
N SER A 133 3.13 5.02 -18.46
CA SER A 133 1.67 5.20 -18.52
C SER A 133 1.07 5.41 -17.14
N GLU A 134 -0.02 6.16 -17.07
CA GLU A 134 -0.82 6.30 -15.85
C GLU A 134 -1.69 5.05 -15.70
N VAL A 135 -1.40 4.26 -14.68
CA VAL A 135 -2.09 2.98 -14.45
C VAL A 135 -3.35 3.15 -13.62
N LYS A 136 -3.29 4.01 -12.61
CA LYS A 136 -4.38 4.17 -11.65
C LYS A 136 -4.30 5.52 -10.96
N ILE A 137 -5.46 6.11 -10.69
CA ILE A 137 -5.63 7.25 -9.76
C ILE A 137 -6.65 6.83 -8.71
N SER A 138 -6.29 7.02 -7.44
CA SER A 138 -7.19 6.79 -6.31
C SER A 138 -7.29 8.04 -5.47
N ARG A 139 -8.49 8.37 -4.99
CA ARG A 139 -8.71 9.47 -4.06
C ARG A 139 -8.64 8.96 -2.63
N ILE A 140 -7.95 9.69 -1.76
CA ILE A 140 -7.88 9.41 -0.34
C ILE A 140 -8.92 10.27 0.38
N VAL A 141 -9.82 9.63 1.12
CA VAL A 141 -10.84 10.29 1.92
C VAL A 141 -10.56 10.01 3.40
N ASN A 142 -10.43 11.08 4.19
CA ASN A 142 -10.27 10.95 5.63
C ASN A 142 -11.64 10.73 6.29
N THR A 143 -11.74 9.67 7.07
CA THR A 143 -12.95 9.35 7.85
C THR A 143 -12.61 9.28 9.33
N PRO A 144 -13.60 9.37 10.25
CA PRO A 144 -13.36 9.22 11.69
C PRO A 144 -12.72 7.88 12.07
N ARG A 145 -12.88 6.85 11.24
CA ARG A 145 -12.33 5.50 11.49
C ARG A 145 -11.00 5.23 10.80
N GLY A 146 -10.55 6.11 9.91
CA GLY A 146 -9.32 5.96 9.16
C GLY A 146 -9.42 6.55 7.75
N LYS A 147 -8.44 6.23 6.91
CA LYS A 147 -8.42 6.69 5.52
C LYS A 147 -9.09 5.68 4.61
N LEU A 148 -9.98 6.15 3.75
CA LEU A 148 -10.63 5.38 2.71
C LEU A 148 -9.98 5.70 1.36
N ILE A 149 -9.59 4.65 0.64
CA ILE A 149 -9.04 4.77 -0.72
C ILE A 149 -10.15 4.46 -1.73
N GLN A 150 -10.42 5.39 -2.62
CA GLN A 150 -11.46 5.25 -3.65
C GLN A 150 -10.87 5.20 -5.05
#